data_2a216fc971b10622c208f4e7c03a89a8
#
_entry.id   2a216fc971b10622c208f4e7c03a89a8
#
_cell.length_a   1.000
_cell.length_b   1.000
_cell.length_c   1.000
_cell.angle_alpha   90.00
_cell.angle_beta   90.00
_cell.angle_gamma   90.00
#
_symmetry.space_group_name_H-M   'P 1'
#
loop_
_entity.id
_entity.type
_entity.pdbx_description
1 polymer ?
#
loop_
_entity_poly.entity_id
_entity_poly.type
_entity_poly.pdbx_seq_one_letter_code
_entity_poly.pdbx_strand_id
1 'polypeptide(L)'
;MEGKFQHKDSHGHSGKLNPGDVQWMTAGAGVIHSEMPEDEFTRNGGRMHGFQLWVNLPRQDKMIKPYYQEIPSSKIPVVKSPDGKVTAKVIAGEALGVNAVIETRTPITYAHFTLQPKSEIEQYIPAEYNAFAYVVNGQGLFGSNRKTAARGHVIIFSAGDKVSIKNESDDLPLDVLLIAGFL
;
A
#
# COMPACT_ATOMS: atom_id res chain seq x y z
N MET A 1 6.41 -3.96 6.02
CA MET A 1 7.60 -3.13 6.11
C MET A 1 8.66 -3.73 7.01
N GLU A 2 8.54 -3.70 8.33
CA GLU A 2 9.49 -4.32 9.27
C GLU A 2 8.73 -5.15 10.30
N GLY A 3 9.37 -6.14 10.91
CA GLY A 3 8.76 -7.04 11.87
C GLY A 3 8.12 -8.28 11.27
N LYS A 4 7.75 -9.22 12.14
CA LYS A 4 7.08 -10.46 11.76
C LYS A 4 5.77 -10.60 12.50
N PHE A 5 4.71 -10.88 11.76
CA PHE A 5 3.37 -11.12 12.31
C PHE A 5 2.97 -12.57 12.12
N GLN A 6 2.17 -13.07 13.03
CA GLN A 6 1.39 -14.30 12.86
C GLN A 6 -0.08 -13.97 13.00
N HIS A 7 -0.90 -14.60 12.17
CA HIS A 7 -2.34 -14.47 12.25
C HIS A 7 -3.01 -15.84 12.41
N LYS A 8 -4.17 -15.82 13.05
CA LYS A 8 -5.05 -17.00 13.21
C LYS A 8 -6.49 -16.54 13.09
N ASP A 9 -7.35 -17.40 12.54
CA ASP A 9 -8.77 -17.08 12.43
C ASP A 9 -9.69 -18.18 12.99
N SER A 10 -10.98 -17.86 13.08
CA SER A 10 -12.02 -18.76 13.57
C SER A 10 -12.35 -19.93 12.64
N HIS A 11 -11.81 -19.96 11.43
CA HIS A 11 -12.00 -21.03 10.45
C HIS A 11 -10.78 -22.00 10.38
N GLY A 12 -9.79 -21.78 11.24
CA GLY A 12 -8.58 -22.61 11.34
C GLY A 12 -7.46 -22.22 10.40
N HIS A 13 -7.54 -21.07 9.71
CA HIS A 13 -6.43 -20.55 8.93
C HIS A 13 -5.42 -19.89 9.85
N SER A 14 -4.17 -20.06 9.53
CA SER A 14 -3.06 -19.38 10.21
C SER A 14 -1.92 -19.16 9.23
N GLY A 15 -1.19 -18.06 9.39
CA GLY A 15 -0.06 -17.73 8.55
C GLY A 15 0.92 -16.81 9.25
N LYS A 16 2.06 -16.59 8.60
CA LYS A 16 3.10 -15.66 9.03
C LYS A 16 3.38 -14.67 7.93
N LEU A 17 3.52 -13.41 8.30
CA LEU A 17 3.91 -12.31 7.42
C LEU A 17 5.32 -11.88 7.78
N ASN A 18 6.23 -11.99 6.82
CA ASN A 18 7.59 -11.47 6.90
C ASN A 18 7.67 -10.02 6.43
N PRO A 19 8.79 -9.33 6.66
CA PRO A 19 8.98 -7.98 6.14
C PRO A 19 8.70 -7.87 4.65
N GLY A 20 7.79 -6.98 4.28
CA GLY A 20 7.40 -6.73 2.89
C GLY A 20 6.29 -7.62 2.33
N ASP A 21 5.87 -8.68 3.03
CA ASP A 21 4.71 -9.49 2.65
C ASP A 21 3.42 -8.68 2.77
N VAL A 22 2.40 -9.09 2.03
CA VAL A 22 1.06 -8.51 2.07
C VAL A 22 0.03 -9.61 2.32
N GLN A 23 -0.87 -9.38 3.26
CA GLN A 23 -2.10 -10.14 3.42
C GLN A 23 -3.28 -9.27 3.01
N TRP A 24 -4.10 -9.79 2.11
CA TRP A 24 -5.35 -9.17 1.72
C TRP A 24 -6.49 -10.05 2.17
N MET A 25 -7.21 -9.60 3.19
CA MET A 25 -8.34 -10.34 3.77
C MET A 25 -9.66 -9.75 3.27
N THR A 26 -10.51 -10.61 2.75
CA THR A 26 -11.91 -10.29 2.50
C THR A 26 -12.74 -10.90 3.62
N ALA A 27 -13.22 -10.07 4.54
CA ALA A 27 -13.96 -10.53 5.71
C ALA A 27 -15.37 -11.04 5.37
N GLY A 28 -16.02 -10.49 4.33
CA GLY A 28 -17.33 -10.97 3.84
C GLY A 28 -18.37 -11.08 4.93
N ALA A 29 -18.97 -12.26 5.07
CA ALA A 29 -19.99 -12.57 6.08
C ALA A 29 -19.48 -12.53 7.54
N GLY A 30 -18.20 -12.31 7.72
CA GLY A 30 -17.54 -12.16 9.02
C GLY A 30 -16.50 -13.24 9.30
N VAL A 31 -15.43 -12.83 9.95
CA VAL A 31 -14.36 -13.69 10.44
C VAL A 31 -13.82 -13.11 11.74
N ILE A 32 -13.66 -13.95 12.76
CA ILE A 32 -12.94 -13.57 13.97
C ILE A 32 -11.49 -13.95 13.75
N HIS A 33 -10.58 -13.00 13.90
CA HIS A 33 -9.15 -13.23 13.68
C HIS A 33 -8.31 -12.49 14.72
N SER A 34 -7.06 -12.89 14.83
CA SER A 34 -6.05 -12.21 15.63
C SER A 34 -4.78 -12.00 14.81
N GLU A 35 -4.15 -10.85 15.00
CA GLU A 35 -2.86 -10.50 14.43
C GLU A 35 -1.91 -10.15 15.57
N MET A 36 -0.89 -10.97 15.75
CA MET A 36 0.05 -10.86 16.85
C MET A 36 1.48 -10.83 16.33
N PRO A 37 2.41 -10.21 17.05
CA PRO A 37 3.83 -10.43 16.79
C PRO A 37 4.14 -11.94 16.79
N GLU A 38 4.99 -12.38 15.88
CA GLU A 38 5.43 -13.78 15.86
C GLU A 38 6.19 -14.12 17.17
N ASP A 39 6.06 -15.37 17.65
CA ASP A 39 6.57 -15.77 18.96
C ASP A 39 8.08 -15.56 19.13
N GLU A 40 8.88 -15.86 18.11
CA GLU A 40 10.32 -15.62 18.13
C GLU A 40 10.63 -14.12 18.14
N PHE A 41 9.88 -13.32 17.35
CA PHE A 41 10.01 -11.88 17.33
C PHE A 41 9.62 -11.27 18.69
N THR A 42 8.58 -11.80 19.34
CA THR A 42 8.17 -11.37 20.69
C THR A 42 9.27 -11.62 21.73
N ARG A 43 9.97 -12.75 21.64
CA ARG A 43 11.08 -13.08 22.58
C ARG A 43 12.33 -12.23 22.35
N ASN A 44 12.67 -11.98 21.09
CA ASN A 44 13.91 -11.30 20.72
C ASN A 44 13.76 -9.77 20.65
N GLY A 45 12.53 -9.27 20.61
CA GLY A 45 12.23 -7.87 20.37
C GLY A 45 12.50 -7.45 18.93
N GLY A 46 12.35 -6.16 18.68
CA GLY A 46 12.58 -5.58 17.35
C GLY A 46 11.59 -4.47 17.02
N ARG A 47 11.77 -3.86 15.86
CA ARG A 47 10.86 -2.84 15.36
C ARG A 47 9.77 -3.48 14.53
N MET A 48 8.52 -3.16 14.86
CA MET A 48 7.36 -3.48 14.03
C MET A 48 6.90 -2.23 13.30
N HIS A 49 6.80 -2.31 11.99
CA HIS A 49 6.28 -1.23 11.15
C HIS A 49 5.50 -1.82 9.98
N GLY A 50 4.20 -1.65 10.00
CA GLY A 50 3.27 -2.08 8.97
C GLY A 50 2.16 -1.06 8.77
N PHE A 51 1.36 -1.27 7.74
CA PHE A 51 0.15 -0.50 7.46
C PHE A 51 -1.02 -1.45 7.34
N GLN A 52 -2.12 -1.11 7.99
CA GLN A 52 -3.40 -1.77 7.81
C GLN A 52 -4.35 -0.80 7.12
N LEU A 53 -4.85 -1.21 5.96
CA LEU A 53 -5.83 -0.46 5.18
C LEU A 53 -7.16 -1.20 5.24
N TRP A 54 -8.23 -0.48 5.57
CA TRP A 54 -9.58 -1.00 5.52
C TRP A 54 -10.27 -0.50 4.25
N VAL A 55 -10.71 -1.45 3.42
CA VAL A 55 -11.44 -1.20 2.18
C VAL A 55 -12.84 -1.75 2.33
N ASN A 56 -13.85 -0.91 2.14
CA ASN A 56 -15.24 -1.33 2.25
C ASN A 56 -15.65 -2.20 1.06
N LEU A 57 -16.39 -3.28 1.33
CA LEU A 57 -16.96 -4.12 0.28
C LEU A 57 -18.22 -3.48 -0.30
N PRO A 58 -18.47 -3.63 -1.61
CA PRO A 58 -19.75 -3.28 -2.22
C PRO A 58 -20.89 -4.05 -1.53
N ARG A 59 -22.07 -3.46 -1.53
CA ARG A 59 -23.25 -4.06 -0.87
C ARG A 59 -23.49 -5.52 -1.26
N GLN A 60 -23.34 -5.83 -2.54
CA GLN A 60 -23.55 -7.19 -3.09
C GLN A 60 -22.53 -8.22 -2.58
N ASP A 61 -21.33 -7.77 -2.18
CA ASP A 61 -20.23 -8.63 -1.74
C ASP A 61 -20.07 -8.69 -0.21
N LYS A 62 -20.90 -7.96 0.55
CA LYS A 62 -20.77 -7.91 2.02
C LYS A 62 -20.97 -9.26 2.71
N MET A 63 -21.72 -10.18 2.10
CA MET A 63 -22.07 -11.48 2.69
C MET A 63 -21.37 -12.65 1.98
N ILE A 64 -20.37 -12.42 1.18
CA ILE A 64 -19.60 -13.51 0.55
C ILE A 64 -18.78 -14.27 1.60
N LYS A 65 -18.34 -15.48 1.24
CA LYS A 65 -17.48 -16.28 2.11
C LYS A 65 -16.15 -15.55 2.36
N PRO A 66 -15.67 -15.48 3.61
CA PRO A 66 -14.34 -14.94 3.92
C PRO A 66 -13.23 -15.68 3.19
N TYR A 67 -12.21 -14.95 2.75
CA TYR A 67 -11.02 -15.55 2.15
C TYR A 67 -9.80 -14.63 2.28
N TYR A 68 -8.61 -15.22 2.15
CA TYR A 68 -7.34 -14.53 2.23
C TYR A 68 -6.53 -14.70 0.94
N GLN A 69 -5.76 -13.67 0.61
CA GLN A 69 -4.69 -13.71 -0.37
C GLN A 69 -3.40 -13.32 0.35
N GLU A 70 -2.49 -14.28 0.50
CA GLU A 70 -1.20 -14.06 1.14
C GLU A 70 -0.12 -14.00 0.06
N ILE A 71 0.47 -12.84 -0.11
CA ILE A 71 1.43 -12.58 -1.17
C ILE A 71 2.80 -12.32 -0.53
N PRO A 72 3.74 -13.25 -0.68
CA PRO A 72 5.10 -13.01 -0.25
C PRO A 72 5.71 -11.85 -1.04
N SER A 73 6.59 -11.09 -0.40
CA SER A 73 7.21 -9.88 -0.97
C SER A 73 7.88 -10.13 -2.33
N SER A 74 8.40 -11.33 -2.55
CA SER A 74 9.02 -11.75 -3.81
C SER A 74 8.04 -11.89 -4.99
N LYS A 75 6.73 -11.98 -4.72
CA LYS A 75 5.68 -12.07 -5.73
C LYS A 75 4.94 -10.76 -5.97
N ILE A 76 5.21 -9.73 -5.15
CA ILE A 76 4.63 -8.40 -5.37
C ILE A 76 5.33 -7.77 -6.58
N PRO A 77 4.58 -7.36 -7.61
CA PRO A 77 5.17 -6.73 -8.77
C PRO A 77 5.91 -5.45 -8.41
N VAL A 78 7.12 -5.32 -8.95
CA VAL A 78 7.97 -4.13 -8.79
C VAL A 78 8.29 -3.59 -10.17
N VAL A 79 7.98 -2.32 -10.36
CA VAL A 79 8.27 -1.61 -11.61
C VAL A 79 9.13 -0.38 -11.34
N LYS A 80 9.95 -0.01 -12.31
CA LYS A 80 10.77 1.20 -12.26
C LYS A 80 10.36 2.17 -13.36
N SER A 81 10.49 3.46 -13.07
CA SER A 81 10.41 4.51 -14.09
C SER A 81 11.49 4.32 -15.17
N PRO A 82 11.31 4.89 -16.37
CA PRO A 82 12.29 4.76 -17.47
C PRO A 82 13.71 5.22 -17.10
N ASP A 83 13.83 6.21 -16.23
CA ASP A 83 15.12 6.73 -15.74
C ASP A 83 15.68 5.92 -14.54
N GLY A 84 14.92 4.92 -14.07
CA GLY A 84 15.28 4.05 -12.94
C GLY A 84 15.25 4.73 -11.56
N LYS A 85 14.84 5.98 -11.46
CA LYS A 85 14.87 6.75 -10.21
C LYS A 85 13.63 6.58 -9.34
N VAL A 86 12.54 6.10 -9.90
CA VAL A 86 11.34 5.80 -9.14
C VAL A 86 11.07 4.30 -9.22
N THR A 87 10.82 3.70 -8.06
CA THR A 87 10.40 2.29 -7.96
C THR A 87 9.01 2.25 -7.35
N ALA A 88 8.10 1.47 -7.93
CA ALA A 88 6.79 1.19 -7.37
C ALA A 88 6.64 -0.31 -7.08
N LYS A 89 6.21 -0.65 -5.84
CA LYS A 89 5.64 -1.97 -5.50
C LYS A 89 4.14 -1.87 -5.67
N VAL A 90 3.57 -2.66 -6.58
CA VAL A 90 2.15 -2.62 -6.91
C VAL A 90 1.40 -3.64 -6.06
N ILE A 91 0.72 -3.16 -5.03
CA ILE A 91 0.05 -4.00 -4.02
C ILE A 91 -1.34 -4.38 -4.51
N ALA A 92 -2.13 -3.41 -5.00
CA ALA A 92 -3.43 -3.66 -5.61
C ALA A 92 -3.67 -2.68 -6.76
N GLY A 93 -4.45 -3.10 -7.76
CA GLY A 93 -4.73 -2.31 -8.97
C GLY A 93 -3.52 -2.21 -9.90
N GLU A 94 -3.27 -1.02 -10.43
CA GLU A 94 -2.21 -0.76 -11.39
C GLU A 94 -1.36 0.43 -10.96
N ALA A 95 -0.04 0.36 -11.19
CA ALA A 95 0.86 1.51 -11.12
C ALA A 95 1.96 1.40 -12.19
N LEU A 96 2.28 2.52 -12.84
CA LEU A 96 3.28 2.62 -13.91
C LEU A 96 3.11 1.56 -15.02
N GLY A 97 1.86 1.23 -15.40
CA GLY A 97 1.55 0.25 -16.44
C GLY A 97 1.66 -1.22 -16.00
N VAL A 98 1.87 -1.49 -14.72
CA VAL A 98 1.99 -2.85 -14.18
C VAL A 98 0.83 -3.14 -13.22
N ASN A 99 0.17 -4.28 -13.43
CA ASN A 99 -0.93 -4.73 -12.59
C ASN A 99 -0.41 -5.51 -11.38
N ALA A 100 -1.12 -5.36 -10.26
CA ALA A 100 -0.94 -6.17 -9.07
C ALA A 100 -1.38 -7.63 -9.29
N VAL A 101 -0.94 -8.52 -8.39
CA VAL A 101 -1.38 -9.92 -8.35
C VAL A 101 -2.59 -10.13 -7.43
N ILE A 102 -2.88 -9.15 -6.56
CA ILE A 102 -4.03 -9.20 -5.63
C ILE A 102 -5.30 -8.84 -6.41
N GLU A 103 -6.29 -9.71 -6.32
CA GLU A 103 -7.64 -9.46 -6.83
C GLU A 103 -8.48 -8.73 -5.78
N THR A 104 -9.10 -7.61 -6.18
CA THR A 104 -9.91 -6.79 -5.28
C THR A 104 -11.38 -6.76 -5.72
N ARG A 105 -12.30 -6.76 -4.75
CA ARG A 105 -13.74 -6.62 -5.01
C ARG A 105 -14.14 -5.16 -5.24
N THR A 106 -13.49 -4.25 -4.53
CA THR A 106 -13.62 -2.81 -4.75
C THR A 106 -12.44 -2.37 -5.59
N PRO A 107 -12.65 -1.73 -6.73
CA PRO A 107 -11.56 -1.20 -7.53
C PRO A 107 -10.72 -0.21 -6.72
N ILE A 108 -9.42 -0.45 -6.66
CA ILE A 108 -8.47 0.33 -5.87
C ILE A 108 -7.09 0.31 -6.51
N THR A 109 -6.37 1.41 -6.45
CA THR A 109 -4.92 1.49 -6.65
C THR A 109 -4.26 1.59 -5.29
N TYR A 110 -3.33 0.70 -5.00
CA TYR A 110 -2.48 0.76 -3.81
C TYR A 110 -1.05 0.42 -4.19
N ALA A 111 -0.18 1.41 -4.13
CA ALA A 111 1.23 1.27 -4.49
C ALA A 111 2.14 1.94 -3.46
N HIS A 112 3.31 1.34 -3.23
CA HIS A 112 4.40 1.93 -2.46
C HIS A 112 5.47 2.43 -3.41
N PHE A 113 5.61 3.75 -3.50
CA PHE A 113 6.61 4.43 -4.31
C PHE A 113 7.84 4.76 -3.47
N THR A 114 9.02 4.49 -4.02
CA THR A 114 10.31 4.99 -3.53
C THR A 114 10.91 5.87 -4.62
N LEU A 115 11.01 7.17 -4.34
CA LEU A 115 11.58 8.17 -5.24
C LEU A 115 13.01 8.51 -4.79
N GLN A 116 13.99 8.27 -5.65
CA GLN A 116 15.37 8.69 -5.40
C GLN A 116 15.49 10.21 -5.39
N PRO A 117 16.60 10.78 -4.88
CA PRO A 117 16.85 12.22 -4.93
C PRO A 117 16.64 12.80 -6.32
N LYS A 118 16.06 14.01 -6.38
CA LYS A 118 15.80 14.76 -7.63
C LYS A 118 15.02 13.95 -8.67
N SER A 119 14.00 13.21 -8.22
CA SER A 119 13.09 12.50 -9.13
C SER A 119 11.64 12.93 -8.94
N GLU A 120 10.85 12.69 -9.96
CA GLU A 120 9.43 13.02 -10.00
C GLU A 120 8.67 11.92 -10.74
N ILE A 121 7.41 11.69 -10.36
CA ILE A 121 6.51 10.76 -11.03
C ILE A 121 5.12 11.34 -11.16
N GLU A 122 4.47 11.07 -12.27
CA GLU A 122 3.02 11.21 -12.45
C GLU A 122 2.40 9.82 -12.52
N GLN A 123 1.47 9.52 -11.62
CA GLN A 123 0.67 8.31 -11.64
C GLN A 123 -0.75 8.66 -12.09
N TYR A 124 -1.21 8.02 -13.16
CA TYR A 124 -2.59 8.16 -13.62
C TYR A 124 -3.55 7.43 -12.67
N ILE A 125 -4.65 8.09 -12.35
CA ILE A 125 -5.70 7.61 -11.46
C ILE A 125 -7.04 7.85 -12.19
N PRO A 126 -7.96 6.88 -12.22
CA PRO A 126 -9.30 7.13 -12.76
C PRO A 126 -9.92 8.38 -12.11
N ALA A 127 -10.51 9.26 -12.92
CA ALA A 127 -10.98 10.57 -12.45
C ALA A 127 -12.11 10.47 -11.39
N GLU A 128 -12.81 9.34 -11.37
CA GLU A 128 -13.85 9.03 -10.39
C GLU A 128 -13.31 8.49 -9.07
N TYR A 129 -11.99 8.24 -8.95
CA TYR A 129 -11.39 7.76 -7.69
C TYR A 129 -11.03 8.94 -6.79
N ASN A 130 -11.21 8.73 -5.51
CA ASN A 130 -10.61 9.57 -4.49
C ASN A 130 -9.22 9.06 -4.17
N ALA A 131 -8.26 9.97 -4.08
CA ALA A 131 -6.86 9.61 -3.87
C ALA A 131 -6.29 10.31 -2.64
N PHE A 132 -5.44 9.58 -1.93
CA PHE A 132 -4.60 10.14 -0.89
C PHE A 132 -3.22 9.48 -0.89
N ALA A 133 -2.25 10.18 -0.34
CA ALA A 133 -0.92 9.64 -0.12
C ALA A 133 -0.53 9.75 1.36
N TYR A 134 0.30 8.82 1.81
CA TYR A 134 0.93 8.87 3.14
C TYR A 134 2.45 8.86 2.97
N VAL A 135 3.13 9.84 3.57
CA VAL A 135 4.60 9.90 3.55
C VAL A 135 5.17 9.00 4.63
N VAL A 136 5.77 7.90 4.21
CA VAL A 136 6.40 6.89 5.09
C VAL A 136 7.75 7.38 5.59
N ASN A 137 8.54 7.99 4.68
CA ASN A 137 9.86 8.53 4.99
C ASN A 137 10.24 9.64 4.01
N GLY A 138 11.07 10.57 4.47
CA GLY A 138 11.51 11.71 3.66
C GLY A 138 10.52 12.88 3.64
N GLN A 139 10.70 13.75 2.67
CA GLN A 139 9.87 14.93 2.39
C GLN A 139 9.77 15.13 0.88
N GLY A 140 8.59 15.53 0.40
CA GLY A 140 8.37 15.77 -1.02
C GLY A 140 7.33 16.82 -1.32
N LEU A 141 7.12 17.08 -2.61
CA LEU A 141 6.09 17.95 -3.15
C LEU A 141 4.98 17.10 -3.79
N PHE A 142 3.75 17.49 -3.58
CA PHE A 142 2.57 16.71 -3.96
C PHE A 142 1.54 17.54 -4.71
N GLY A 143 0.98 16.94 -5.76
CA GLY A 143 -0.06 17.52 -6.60
C GLY A 143 0.44 18.67 -7.47
N SER A 144 -0.49 19.25 -8.27
CA SER A 144 -0.20 20.38 -9.18
C SER A 144 0.26 21.64 -8.45
N ASN A 145 -0.24 21.84 -7.22
CA ASN A 145 0.12 22.99 -6.37
C ASN A 145 1.45 22.79 -5.61
N ARG A 146 2.14 21.67 -5.81
CA ARG A 146 3.44 21.35 -5.21
C ARG A 146 3.49 21.59 -3.70
N LYS A 147 2.44 21.14 -2.98
CA LYS A 147 2.41 21.28 -1.52
C LYS A 147 3.44 20.36 -0.88
N THR A 148 4.22 20.93 0.03
CA THR A 148 5.22 20.17 0.79
C THR A 148 4.54 19.30 1.85
N ALA A 149 4.98 18.04 1.92
CA ALA A 149 4.63 17.11 3.01
C ALA A 149 5.82 16.23 3.37
N ALA A 150 5.94 15.90 4.65
CA ALA A 150 7.03 15.14 5.22
C ALA A 150 6.50 13.88 5.92
N ARG A 151 7.41 13.05 6.41
CA ARG A 151 7.09 11.81 7.13
C ARG A 151 5.94 12.01 8.13
N GLY A 152 4.97 11.10 8.07
CA GLY A 152 3.79 11.09 8.94
C GLY A 152 2.62 11.94 8.43
N HIS A 153 2.77 12.69 7.34
CA HIS A 153 1.67 13.45 6.74
C HIS A 153 0.82 12.58 5.83
N VAL A 154 -0.49 12.85 5.84
CA VAL A 154 -1.45 12.40 4.83
C VAL A 154 -1.75 13.57 3.90
N ILE A 155 -1.72 13.32 2.61
CA ILE A 155 -2.08 14.26 1.55
C ILE A 155 -3.36 13.77 0.91
N ILE A 156 -4.42 14.56 0.97
CA ILE A 156 -5.69 14.29 0.28
C ILE A 156 -5.67 15.09 -1.02
N PHE A 157 -5.81 14.39 -2.14
CA PHE A 157 -5.85 15.03 -3.45
C PHE A 157 -7.27 15.49 -3.79
N SER A 158 -7.37 16.57 -4.56
CA SER A 158 -8.62 17.00 -5.19
C SER A 158 -8.93 16.12 -6.41
N ALA A 159 -10.14 16.24 -6.96
CA ALA A 159 -10.51 15.58 -8.19
C ALA A 159 -9.50 15.84 -9.31
N GLY A 160 -9.21 14.81 -10.08
CA GLY A 160 -8.24 14.83 -11.19
C GLY A 160 -7.99 13.43 -11.71
N ASP A 161 -7.24 13.32 -12.77
CA ASP A 161 -6.91 12.06 -13.46
C ASP A 161 -5.45 11.60 -13.22
N LYS A 162 -4.69 12.35 -12.43
CA LYS A 162 -3.31 12.02 -12.10
C LYS A 162 -2.85 12.62 -10.78
N VAL A 163 -1.88 11.95 -10.18
CA VAL A 163 -1.17 12.40 -8.98
C VAL A 163 0.30 12.63 -9.33
N SER A 164 0.81 13.84 -9.02
CA SER A 164 2.24 14.16 -9.13
C SER A 164 2.89 14.08 -7.75
N ILE A 165 4.06 13.42 -7.69
CA ILE A 165 4.90 13.31 -6.50
C ILE A 165 6.35 13.61 -6.90
N LYS A 166 7.00 14.53 -6.19
CA LYS A 166 8.38 14.92 -6.45
C LYS A 166 9.23 14.85 -5.20
N ASN A 167 10.41 14.27 -5.35
CA ASN A 167 11.47 14.34 -4.35
C ASN A 167 12.49 15.41 -4.75
N GLU A 168 12.58 16.50 -3.98
CA GLU A 168 13.56 17.58 -4.20
C GLU A 168 14.83 17.44 -3.34
N SER A 169 14.91 16.45 -2.47
CA SER A 169 16.10 16.20 -1.66
C SER A 169 17.34 15.97 -2.56
N ASP A 170 18.50 16.33 -2.07
CA ASP A 170 19.78 16.08 -2.74
C ASP A 170 20.32 14.67 -2.44
N ASP A 171 19.94 14.09 -1.30
CA ASP A 171 20.58 12.89 -0.75
C ASP A 171 19.64 11.84 -0.17
N LEU A 172 18.39 12.20 0.18
CA LEU A 172 17.46 11.30 0.86
C LEU A 172 16.34 10.82 -0.07
N PRO A 173 16.04 9.53 -0.06
CA PRO A 173 14.88 9.01 -0.77
C PRO A 173 13.56 9.46 -0.08
N LEU A 174 12.50 9.48 -0.88
CA LEU A 174 11.14 9.71 -0.45
C LEU A 174 10.33 8.42 -0.62
N ASP A 175 9.77 7.90 0.48
CA ASP A 175 8.87 6.74 0.47
C ASP A 175 7.42 7.17 0.70
N VAL A 176 6.55 6.78 -0.20
CA VAL A 176 5.13 7.18 -0.22
C VAL A 176 4.22 6.00 -0.48
N LEU A 177 3.18 5.85 0.31
CA LEU A 177 2.03 5.00 -0.05
C LEU A 177 1.02 5.87 -0.79
N LEU A 178 0.66 5.48 -2.01
CA LEU A 178 -0.43 6.08 -2.78
C LEU A 178 -1.60 5.11 -2.79
N ILE A 179 -2.74 5.59 -2.36
CA ILE A 179 -4.00 4.87 -2.33
C ILE A 179 -5.05 5.68 -3.08
N ALA A 180 -5.75 5.02 -4.00
CA ALA A 180 -6.88 5.62 -4.69
C ALA A 180 -7.96 4.57 -4.91
N GLY A 181 -9.22 4.98 -4.84
CA GLY A 181 -10.34 4.06 -5.01
C GLY A 181 -11.66 4.77 -5.21
N PHE A 182 -12.64 4.00 -5.65
CA PHE A 182 -14.02 4.44 -5.79
C PHE A 182 -14.67 4.54 -4.39
N LEU A 183 -15.45 5.60 -4.16
CA LEU A 183 -16.25 5.80 -2.93
C LEU A 183 -17.65 5.22 -3.10
#